data_db2d42e38a85d31f7a1109a89e20f938
#
_entry.id   db2d42e38a85d31f7a1109a89e20f938
#
_cell.length_a   1.000
_cell.length_b   1.000
_cell.length_c   1.000
_cell.angle_alpha   90.00
_cell.angle_beta   90.00
_cell.angle_gamma   90.00
#
_symmetry.space_group_name_H-M   'P 1'
#
loop_
_entity.id
_entity.type
_entity.pdbx_description
1 polymer ?
#
loop_
_entity_poly.entity_id
_entity_poly.type
_entity_poly.pdbx_seq_one_letter_code
_entity_poly.pdbx_strand_id
1 'polypeptide(L)'
;AFSNVDLVYLACPPSPRKAYALLASAQGKAVFLEKPLGVDVAESRILVRELTAAGVPSAVNFTQAAGRALTNVSEKSKVGALGDLIGVDIIVTYPHWPRAWQQTADWLRFRDEGGMTREVISHFLFLSERILGPLELVWAEPEYPAQGDLCETHVAARLVNGAGLPVMIMGSVGGAQPDRQEVTIKGSKTSRRISEFVIDTMSSGGQFEPSSSDPTDTRATGLQAQLDDLVLLMNGKPNRLATIQEALRVQILIEGILSGQRAN
;
A
#
# COMPACT_ATOMS: atom_id res chain seq x y z
N ALA A 1 -12.56 24.60 13.90
CA ALA A 1 -13.12 23.92 12.72
C ALA A 1 -13.55 22.47 13.02
N PHE A 2 -13.05 21.83 14.09
CA PHE A 2 -13.32 20.41 14.41
C PHE A 2 -14.25 20.19 15.61
N SER A 3 -15.00 21.21 16.06
CA SER A 3 -15.79 21.14 17.30
C SER A 3 -16.92 20.11 17.27
N ASN A 4 -17.44 19.80 16.09
CA ASN A 4 -18.64 18.96 15.92
C ASN A 4 -18.34 17.64 15.18
N VAL A 5 -17.10 17.16 15.21
CA VAL A 5 -16.70 15.90 14.59
C VAL A 5 -15.86 15.07 15.56
N ASP A 6 -15.92 13.76 15.47
CA ASP A 6 -15.15 12.82 16.29
C ASP A 6 -13.90 12.32 15.57
N LEU A 7 -13.93 12.37 14.23
CA LEU A 7 -12.87 11.92 13.35
C LEU A 7 -12.63 12.91 12.21
N VAL A 8 -11.37 13.08 11.83
CA VAL A 8 -10.95 13.86 10.66
C VAL A 8 -10.33 12.91 9.63
N TYR A 9 -10.95 12.83 8.45
CA TYR A 9 -10.38 12.13 7.29
C TYR A 9 -9.60 13.12 6.43
N LEU A 10 -8.32 12.84 6.23
CA LEU A 10 -7.40 13.69 5.47
C LEU A 10 -7.12 13.08 4.10
N ALA A 11 -7.96 13.42 3.12
CA ALA A 11 -7.85 13.02 1.72
C ALA A 11 -7.05 14.01 0.86
N CYS A 12 -6.31 14.93 1.48
CA CYS A 12 -5.46 15.90 0.79
C CYS A 12 -4.17 15.25 0.25
N PRO A 13 -3.44 15.91 -0.68
CA PRO A 13 -2.08 15.52 -1.07
C PRO A 13 -1.15 15.35 0.14
N PRO A 14 -0.03 14.62 0.01
CA PRO A 14 0.84 14.28 1.16
C PRO A 14 1.42 15.49 1.89
N SER A 15 1.83 16.54 1.17
CA SER A 15 2.58 17.68 1.73
C SER A 15 1.89 18.39 2.92
N PRO A 16 0.62 18.83 2.85
CA PRO A 16 -0.05 19.51 3.98
C PRO A 16 -0.55 18.55 5.07
N ARG A 17 -0.54 17.24 4.83
CA ARG A 17 -1.23 16.24 5.65
C ARG A 17 -0.77 16.21 7.11
N LYS A 18 0.56 16.27 7.33
CA LYS A 18 1.14 16.30 8.68
C LYS A 18 0.57 17.43 9.53
N ALA A 19 0.56 18.65 9.00
CA ALA A 19 0.09 19.82 9.76
C ALA A 19 -1.40 19.66 10.16
N TYR A 20 -2.23 19.18 9.26
CA TYR A 20 -3.66 18.96 9.54
C TYR A 20 -3.88 17.80 10.51
N ALA A 21 -3.11 16.73 10.41
CA ALA A 21 -3.19 15.60 11.32
C ALA A 21 -2.85 16.01 12.76
N LEU A 22 -1.76 16.76 12.94
CA LEU A 22 -1.35 17.26 14.26
C LEU A 22 -2.36 18.26 14.82
N LEU A 23 -2.94 19.11 13.97
CA LEU A 23 -3.99 20.05 14.39
C LEU A 23 -5.26 19.32 14.88
N ALA A 24 -5.67 18.26 14.20
CA ALA A 24 -6.80 17.42 14.59
C ALA A 24 -6.51 16.68 15.90
N SER A 25 -5.34 16.06 15.98
CA SER A 25 -4.86 15.32 17.16
C SER A 25 -4.79 16.21 18.40
N ALA A 26 -4.28 17.44 18.27
CA ALA A 26 -4.21 18.41 19.36
C ALA A 26 -5.60 18.80 19.92
N GLN A 27 -6.67 18.54 19.18
CA GLN A 27 -8.05 18.71 19.62
C GLN A 27 -8.73 17.40 20.03
N GLY A 28 -7.94 16.33 20.24
CA GLY A 28 -8.41 15.02 20.66
C GLY A 28 -9.23 14.28 19.62
N LYS A 29 -9.12 14.64 18.33
CA LYS A 29 -9.89 14.00 17.26
C LYS A 29 -9.15 12.79 16.73
N ALA A 30 -9.89 11.71 16.45
CA ALA A 30 -9.37 10.58 15.68
C ALA A 30 -8.93 11.04 14.29
N VAL A 31 -7.90 10.39 13.73
CA VAL A 31 -7.31 10.78 12.45
C VAL A 31 -7.26 9.60 11.50
N PHE A 32 -7.88 9.74 10.33
CA PHE A 32 -7.79 8.79 9.24
C PHE A 32 -7.08 9.45 8.06
N LEU A 33 -5.95 8.90 7.66
CA LEU A 33 -5.05 9.52 6.68
C LEU A 33 -5.07 8.78 5.36
N GLU A 34 -5.01 9.49 4.24
CA GLU A 34 -4.70 8.84 2.97
C GLU A 34 -3.25 8.34 2.92
N LYS A 35 -3.03 7.31 2.09
CA LYS A 35 -1.70 6.87 1.70
C LYS A 35 -1.15 7.77 0.55
N PRO A 36 0.17 7.84 0.34
CA PRO A 36 1.21 7.47 1.30
C PRO A 36 1.12 8.33 2.56
N LEU A 37 1.70 7.89 3.66
CA LEU A 37 1.67 8.64 4.93
C LEU A 37 2.21 10.06 4.76
N GLY A 38 3.27 10.19 4.00
CA GLY A 38 3.93 11.43 3.59
C GLY A 38 4.90 11.14 2.45
N VAL A 39 5.77 12.09 2.12
CA VAL A 39 6.87 11.94 1.15
C VAL A 39 8.24 12.14 1.79
N ASP A 40 8.33 12.92 2.84
CA ASP A 40 9.53 13.05 3.66
C ASP A 40 9.48 12.08 4.84
N VAL A 41 10.47 11.18 4.90
CA VAL A 41 10.55 10.13 5.93
C VAL A 41 10.80 10.73 7.31
N ALA A 42 11.62 11.80 7.43
CA ALA A 42 11.90 12.43 8.72
C ALA A 42 10.63 13.09 9.27
N GLU A 43 9.91 13.82 8.45
CA GLU A 43 8.64 14.43 8.79
C GLU A 43 7.56 13.39 9.18
N SER A 44 7.53 12.27 8.47
CA SER A 44 6.59 11.17 8.78
C SER A 44 6.93 10.45 10.08
N ARG A 45 8.23 10.32 10.42
CA ARG A 45 8.66 9.82 11.74
C ARG A 45 8.18 10.75 12.87
N ILE A 46 8.26 12.06 12.67
CA ILE A 46 7.73 13.06 13.62
C ILE A 46 6.22 12.88 13.75
N LEU A 47 5.49 12.80 12.63
CA LEU A 47 4.04 12.62 12.64
C LEU A 47 3.63 11.37 13.44
N VAL A 48 4.26 10.22 13.16
CA VAL A 48 3.96 8.96 13.86
C VAL A 48 4.25 9.08 15.36
N ARG A 49 5.38 9.68 15.73
CA ARG A 49 5.73 9.90 17.14
C ARG A 49 4.68 10.77 17.86
N GLU A 50 4.31 11.89 17.26
CA GLU A 50 3.36 12.84 17.86
C GLU A 50 1.95 12.25 17.98
N LEU A 51 1.45 11.56 16.93
CA LEU A 51 0.15 10.89 16.99
C LEU A 51 0.14 9.76 18.02
N THR A 52 1.24 9.02 18.13
CA THR A 52 1.38 7.95 19.15
C THR A 52 1.39 8.55 20.56
N ALA A 53 2.13 9.65 20.77
CA ALA A 53 2.18 10.33 22.07
C ALA A 53 0.83 10.95 22.48
N ALA A 54 0.08 11.46 21.52
CA ALA A 54 -1.27 12.01 21.75
C ALA A 54 -2.31 10.94 22.11
N GLY A 55 -2.06 9.67 21.76
CA GLY A 55 -2.95 8.54 22.05
C GLY A 55 -4.30 8.59 21.33
N VAL A 56 -4.45 9.43 20.30
CA VAL A 56 -5.70 9.50 19.53
C VAL A 56 -5.81 8.32 18.58
N PRO A 57 -7.02 7.75 18.35
CA PRO A 57 -7.22 6.73 17.36
C PRO A 57 -6.74 7.21 15.99
N SER A 58 -5.83 6.47 15.35
CA SER A 58 -5.24 6.87 14.09
C SER A 58 -4.97 5.68 13.19
N ALA A 59 -5.29 5.81 11.89
CA ALA A 59 -5.05 4.80 10.87
C ALA A 59 -4.78 5.45 9.50
N VAL A 60 -4.24 4.63 8.57
CA VAL A 60 -3.95 5.05 7.19
C VAL A 60 -4.78 4.23 6.21
N ASN A 61 -5.30 4.90 5.19
CA ASN A 61 -6.18 4.31 4.19
C ASN A 61 -5.41 3.45 3.16
N PHE A 62 -4.96 2.27 3.59
CA PHE A 62 -4.64 1.19 2.67
C PHE A 62 -5.91 0.37 2.44
N THR A 63 -6.56 0.57 1.30
CA THR A 63 -7.88 -0.04 1.01
C THR A 63 -7.90 -1.55 1.16
N GLN A 64 -6.77 -2.21 0.95
CA GLN A 64 -6.62 -3.67 1.09
C GLN A 64 -6.62 -4.14 2.56
N ALA A 65 -6.38 -3.25 3.54
CA ALA A 65 -6.23 -3.62 4.94
C ALA A 65 -7.45 -4.38 5.50
N ALA A 66 -8.65 -3.92 5.13
CA ALA A 66 -9.93 -4.56 5.49
C ALA A 66 -10.47 -5.47 4.37
N GLY A 67 -9.77 -5.56 3.23
CA GLY A 67 -10.21 -6.32 2.05
C GLY A 67 -10.20 -7.82 2.27
N ARG A 68 -11.16 -8.52 1.65
CA ARG A 68 -11.29 -9.98 1.73
C ARG A 68 -10.09 -10.70 1.14
N ALA A 69 -9.51 -10.18 0.05
CA ALA A 69 -8.37 -10.79 -0.62
C ALA A 69 -7.16 -10.93 0.34
N LEU A 70 -6.77 -9.85 1.05
CA LEU A 70 -5.69 -9.92 2.03
C LEU A 70 -6.04 -10.83 3.21
N THR A 71 -7.26 -10.74 3.73
CA THR A 71 -7.72 -11.60 4.83
C THR A 71 -7.62 -13.07 4.45
N ASN A 72 -8.18 -13.45 3.29
CA ASN A 72 -8.16 -14.83 2.80
C ASN A 72 -6.72 -15.36 2.60
N VAL A 73 -5.85 -14.57 1.97
CA VAL A 73 -4.46 -14.99 1.74
C VAL A 73 -3.72 -15.14 3.06
N SER A 74 -3.89 -14.20 4.00
CA SER A 74 -3.26 -14.25 5.33
C SER A 74 -3.72 -15.47 6.12
N GLU A 75 -5.01 -15.77 6.15
CA GLU A 75 -5.56 -16.94 6.82
C GLU A 75 -5.07 -18.25 6.20
N LYS A 76 -5.09 -18.36 4.86
CA LYS A 76 -4.60 -19.53 4.14
C LYS A 76 -3.09 -19.75 4.33
N SER A 77 -2.32 -18.68 4.39
CA SER A 77 -0.89 -18.73 4.71
C SER A 77 -0.66 -19.27 6.12
N LYS A 78 -1.36 -18.73 7.12
CA LYS A 78 -1.23 -19.15 8.53
C LYS A 78 -1.56 -20.62 8.77
N VAL A 79 -2.52 -21.19 8.06
CA VAL A 79 -2.88 -22.61 8.17
C VAL A 79 -2.06 -23.52 7.24
N GLY A 80 -1.01 -23.00 6.60
CA GLY A 80 -0.11 -23.75 5.75
C GLY A 80 -0.72 -24.24 4.43
N ALA A 81 -1.83 -23.66 3.99
CA ALA A 81 -2.50 -24.04 2.76
C ALA A 81 -1.67 -23.69 1.50
N LEU A 82 -0.81 -22.67 1.58
CA LEU A 82 0.11 -22.32 0.50
C LEU A 82 1.34 -23.25 0.44
N GLY A 83 1.60 -24.03 1.49
CA GLY A 83 2.87 -24.72 1.69
C GLY A 83 3.95 -23.74 2.16
N ASP A 84 5.22 -24.03 1.82
CA ASP A 84 6.33 -23.13 2.11
C ASP A 84 6.23 -21.92 1.18
N LEU A 85 6.35 -20.72 1.73
CA LEU A 85 6.39 -19.49 0.95
C LEU A 85 7.73 -19.41 0.20
N ILE A 86 7.68 -19.11 -1.09
CA ILE A 86 8.84 -19.03 -1.99
C ILE A 86 9.22 -17.57 -2.25
N GLY A 87 8.27 -16.65 -2.21
CA GLY A 87 8.46 -15.23 -2.44
C GLY A 87 7.22 -14.54 -3.00
N VAL A 88 7.38 -13.29 -3.36
CA VAL A 88 6.31 -12.45 -3.91
C VAL A 88 6.81 -11.75 -5.16
N ASP A 89 5.94 -11.66 -6.18
CA ASP A 89 6.17 -10.85 -7.38
C ASP A 89 5.09 -9.77 -7.46
N ILE A 90 5.50 -8.51 -7.61
CA ILE A 90 4.65 -7.35 -7.80
C ILE A 90 4.86 -6.81 -9.21
N ILE A 91 3.81 -6.72 -10.01
CA ILE A 91 3.86 -6.20 -11.37
C ILE A 91 2.82 -5.09 -11.53
N VAL A 92 3.30 -3.89 -11.92
CA VAL A 92 2.45 -2.72 -12.13
C VAL A 92 2.83 -2.07 -13.45
N THR A 93 1.92 -2.10 -14.43
CA THR A 93 2.15 -1.45 -15.73
C THR A 93 0.94 -0.64 -16.15
N TYR A 94 1.19 0.54 -16.73
CA TYR A 94 0.17 1.44 -17.22
C TYR A 94 0.55 1.98 -18.60
N PRO A 95 -0.39 2.13 -19.56
CA PRO A 95 -0.10 2.78 -20.84
C PRO A 95 0.23 4.25 -20.66
N HIS A 96 -0.38 4.91 -19.67
CA HIS A 96 -0.21 6.34 -19.37
C HIS A 96 -0.22 6.59 -17.85
N TRP A 97 0.51 7.61 -17.42
CA TRP A 97 0.49 8.07 -16.02
C TRP A 97 0.38 9.60 -15.96
N PRO A 98 -0.45 10.19 -15.09
CA PRO A 98 -1.49 9.53 -14.29
C PRO A 98 -2.54 8.82 -15.14
N ARG A 99 -3.30 7.89 -14.53
CA ARG A 99 -4.41 7.20 -15.20
C ARG A 99 -5.52 8.17 -15.62
N ALA A 100 -6.29 7.84 -16.65
CA ALA A 100 -7.29 8.76 -17.23
C ALA A 100 -8.26 9.37 -16.21
N TRP A 101 -8.69 8.61 -15.21
CA TRP A 101 -9.59 9.08 -14.15
C TRP A 101 -8.90 9.92 -13.06
N GLN A 102 -7.58 10.00 -13.04
CA GLN A 102 -6.77 10.77 -12.07
C GLN A 102 -6.31 12.12 -12.61
N GLN A 103 -6.75 12.54 -13.78
CA GLN A 103 -6.26 13.76 -14.44
C GLN A 103 -6.47 15.05 -13.65
N THR A 104 -7.45 15.08 -12.71
CA THR A 104 -7.64 16.22 -11.80
C THR A 104 -6.59 16.29 -10.68
N ALA A 105 -5.84 15.22 -10.46
CA ALA A 105 -4.78 15.14 -9.47
C ALA A 105 -3.41 15.30 -10.17
N ASP A 106 -3.15 16.48 -10.73
CA ASP A 106 -1.95 16.76 -11.53
C ASP A 106 -0.63 16.51 -10.79
N TRP A 107 -0.64 16.64 -9.45
CA TRP A 107 0.51 16.35 -8.60
C TRP A 107 1.02 14.90 -8.74
N LEU A 108 0.20 13.95 -9.17
CA LEU A 108 0.59 12.56 -9.37
C LEU A 108 1.65 12.37 -10.46
N ARG A 109 1.82 13.32 -11.38
CA ARG A 109 2.82 13.27 -12.44
C ARG A 109 4.21 13.70 -11.99
N PHE A 110 4.34 14.34 -10.84
CA PHE A 110 5.58 14.91 -10.36
C PHE A 110 6.31 14.02 -9.34
N ARG A 111 7.64 14.07 -9.41
CA ARG A 111 8.55 13.29 -8.56
C ARG A 111 8.37 13.57 -7.07
N ASP A 112 8.06 14.80 -6.70
CA ASP A 112 8.05 15.25 -5.31
C ASP A 112 7.00 14.52 -4.46
N GLU A 113 5.81 14.33 -4.99
CA GLU A 113 4.69 13.74 -4.24
C GLU A 113 4.03 12.56 -4.95
N GLY A 114 4.13 12.48 -6.29
CA GLY A 114 3.43 11.51 -7.13
C GLY A 114 4.23 10.25 -7.46
N GLY A 115 3.83 9.64 -8.57
CA GLY A 115 4.43 8.42 -9.12
C GLY A 115 3.65 7.14 -8.82
N MET A 116 3.80 6.16 -9.71
CA MET A 116 3.10 4.87 -9.57
C MET A 116 3.59 4.07 -8.35
N THR A 117 4.84 4.30 -7.92
CA THR A 117 5.42 3.61 -6.76
C THR A 117 4.71 4.03 -5.48
N ARG A 118 4.53 5.34 -5.26
CA ARG A 118 3.78 5.85 -4.11
C ARG A 118 2.29 5.56 -4.21
N GLU A 119 1.72 5.65 -5.43
CA GLU A 119 0.26 5.56 -5.61
C GLU A 119 -0.25 4.13 -5.66
N VAL A 120 0.51 3.20 -6.24
CA VAL A 120 0.04 1.83 -6.52
C VAL A 120 0.90 0.77 -5.84
N ILE A 121 2.22 0.76 -6.06
CA ILE A 121 3.13 -0.26 -5.52
C ILE A 121 3.09 -0.27 -3.99
N SER A 122 2.86 0.88 -3.36
CA SER A 122 2.66 1.01 -1.91
C SER A 122 1.61 0.06 -1.33
N HIS A 123 0.50 -0.14 -2.03
CA HIS A 123 -0.55 -1.05 -1.59
C HIS A 123 -0.07 -2.51 -1.56
N PHE A 124 0.70 -2.91 -2.56
CA PHE A 124 1.23 -4.28 -2.65
C PHE A 124 2.40 -4.50 -1.67
N LEU A 125 3.20 -3.47 -1.38
CA LEU A 125 4.19 -3.52 -0.32
C LEU A 125 3.54 -3.70 1.05
N PHE A 126 2.50 -2.93 1.35
CA PHE A 126 1.71 -3.09 2.57
C PHE A 126 1.15 -4.52 2.70
N LEU A 127 0.54 -5.04 1.64
CA LEU A 127 0.02 -6.40 1.61
C LEU A 127 1.15 -7.44 1.82
N SER A 128 2.29 -7.25 1.17
CA SER A 128 3.43 -8.16 1.30
C SER A 128 3.99 -8.17 2.74
N GLU A 129 4.12 -7.01 3.39
CA GLU A 129 4.53 -6.95 4.81
C GLU A 129 3.53 -7.63 5.75
N ARG A 130 2.24 -7.53 5.48
CA ARG A 130 1.20 -8.22 6.26
C ARG A 130 1.28 -9.74 6.15
N ILE A 131 1.78 -10.28 5.03
CA ILE A 131 1.90 -11.73 4.78
C ILE A 131 3.27 -12.25 5.19
N LEU A 132 4.35 -11.54 4.87
CA LEU A 132 5.74 -11.99 5.04
C LEU A 132 6.43 -11.44 6.29
N GLY A 133 5.83 -10.46 6.97
CA GLY A 133 6.50 -9.64 7.97
C GLY A 133 7.31 -8.49 7.35
N PRO A 134 8.02 -7.72 8.18
CA PRO A 134 8.79 -6.56 7.72
C PRO A 134 9.77 -6.87 6.59
N LEU A 135 9.86 -5.97 5.62
CA LEU A 135 10.71 -6.08 4.45
C LEU A 135 11.90 -5.12 4.54
N GLU A 136 13.00 -5.50 3.92
CA GLU A 136 14.22 -4.70 3.75
C GLU A 136 14.55 -4.57 2.28
N LEU A 137 14.89 -3.37 1.82
CA LEU A 137 15.29 -3.10 0.45
C LEU A 137 16.72 -3.60 0.21
N VAL A 138 16.90 -4.47 -0.78
CA VAL A 138 18.20 -4.98 -1.22
C VAL A 138 18.78 -4.10 -2.31
N TRP A 139 18.00 -3.82 -3.35
CA TRP A 139 18.36 -2.90 -4.42
C TRP A 139 17.12 -2.36 -5.12
N ALA A 140 17.26 -1.20 -5.76
CA ALA A 140 16.24 -0.62 -6.64
C ALA A 140 16.90 0.17 -7.77
N GLU A 141 16.25 0.16 -8.94
CA GLU A 141 16.63 0.91 -10.15
C GLU A 141 15.38 1.63 -10.68
N PRO A 142 15.10 2.84 -10.19
CA PRO A 142 14.07 3.70 -10.77
C PRO A 142 14.63 4.44 -11.98
N GLU A 143 13.82 4.60 -13.03
CA GLU A 143 14.14 5.41 -14.19
C GLU A 143 13.21 6.62 -14.25
N TYR A 144 13.76 7.78 -14.53
CA TYR A 144 13.06 9.05 -14.62
C TYR A 144 13.23 9.66 -16.00
N PRO A 145 12.23 10.42 -16.51
CA PRO A 145 12.41 11.21 -17.71
C PRO A 145 13.59 12.17 -17.60
N ALA A 146 14.28 12.40 -18.71
CA ALA A 146 15.40 13.35 -18.76
C ALA A 146 14.98 14.81 -18.51
N GLN A 147 13.71 15.12 -18.66
CA GLN A 147 13.17 16.46 -18.53
C GLN A 147 12.34 16.62 -17.27
N GLY A 148 12.66 17.68 -16.50
CA GLY A 148 11.83 18.22 -15.44
C GLY A 148 11.71 17.35 -14.19
N ASP A 149 10.65 17.62 -13.44
CA ASP A 149 10.36 17.06 -12.13
C ASP A 149 9.35 15.90 -12.21
N LEU A 150 9.29 15.21 -13.37
CA LEU A 150 8.35 14.13 -13.59
C LEU A 150 8.74 12.89 -12.76
N CYS A 151 7.71 12.16 -12.35
CA CYS A 151 7.87 10.92 -11.60
C CYS A 151 8.51 9.80 -12.45
N GLU A 152 8.80 8.69 -11.81
CA GLU A 152 9.41 7.54 -12.45
C GLU A 152 8.53 6.96 -13.57
N THR A 153 9.19 6.50 -14.64
CA THR A 153 8.57 5.76 -15.74
C THR A 153 8.76 4.26 -15.61
N HIS A 154 9.87 3.85 -15.00
CA HIS A 154 10.17 2.45 -14.74
C HIS A 154 10.73 2.29 -13.33
N VAL A 155 10.52 1.13 -12.76
CA VAL A 155 11.13 0.72 -11.50
C VAL A 155 11.34 -0.79 -11.49
N ALA A 156 12.54 -1.22 -11.13
CA ALA A 156 12.83 -2.59 -10.74
C ALA A 156 13.40 -2.59 -9.33
N ALA A 157 12.95 -3.50 -8.46
CA ALA A 157 13.48 -3.59 -7.12
C ALA A 157 13.42 -5.02 -6.56
N ARG A 158 14.32 -5.30 -5.62
CA ARG A 158 14.32 -6.52 -4.83
C ARG A 158 14.35 -6.16 -3.35
N LEU A 159 13.40 -6.75 -2.62
CA LEU A 159 13.35 -6.69 -1.17
C LEU A 159 13.42 -8.13 -0.61
N VAL A 160 13.69 -8.23 0.68
CA VAL A 160 13.65 -9.51 1.41
C VAL A 160 13.00 -9.32 2.77
N ASN A 161 12.39 -10.37 3.31
CA ASN A 161 12.01 -10.37 4.72
C ASN A 161 13.13 -10.93 5.61
N GLY A 162 12.96 -10.92 6.94
CA GLY A 162 13.94 -11.45 7.88
C GLY A 162 14.31 -12.94 7.71
N ALA A 163 13.51 -13.72 6.98
CA ALA A 163 13.82 -15.10 6.61
C ALA A 163 14.49 -15.23 5.23
N GLY A 164 14.80 -14.12 4.55
CA GLY A 164 15.42 -14.10 3.22
C GLY A 164 14.46 -14.34 2.06
N LEU A 165 13.13 -14.40 2.30
CA LEU A 165 12.14 -14.57 1.23
C LEU A 165 12.12 -13.32 0.32
N PRO A 166 12.27 -13.48 -1.00
CA PRO A 166 12.35 -12.35 -1.92
C PRO A 166 10.98 -11.77 -2.24
N VAL A 167 10.95 -10.44 -2.37
CA VAL A 167 9.87 -9.69 -3.02
C VAL A 167 10.48 -8.98 -4.22
N MET A 168 9.99 -9.32 -5.41
CA MET A 168 10.43 -8.70 -6.67
C MET A 168 9.39 -7.69 -7.14
N ILE A 169 9.84 -6.52 -7.54
CA ILE A 169 8.99 -5.46 -8.07
C ILE A 169 9.41 -5.13 -9.50
N MET A 170 8.41 -5.02 -10.38
CA MET A 170 8.56 -4.48 -11.72
C MET A 170 7.41 -3.52 -11.99
N GLY A 171 7.75 -2.27 -12.26
CA GLY A 171 6.80 -1.21 -12.61
C GLY A 171 7.20 -0.52 -13.90
N SER A 172 6.23 -0.17 -14.76
CA SER A 172 6.50 0.58 -15.98
C SER A 172 5.30 1.40 -16.44
N VAL A 173 5.59 2.51 -17.11
CA VAL A 173 4.61 3.37 -17.77
C VAL A 173 4.97 3.50 -19.24
N GLY A 174 3.96 3.34 -20.10
CA GLY A 174 4.10 3.46 -21.57
C GLY A 174 3.72 2.18 -22.31
N GLY A 175 3.71 2.28 -23.63
CA GLY A 175 3.37 1.17 -24.51
C GLY A 175 1.86 0.98 -24.74
N ALA A 176 1.52 0.28 -25.81
CA ALA A 176 0.14 -0.07 -26.15
C ALA A 176 -0.26 -1.34 -25.39
N GLN A 177 -0.64 -1.20 -24.13
CA GLN A 177 -0.98 -2.28 -23.23
C GLN A 177 -2.15 -1.89 -22.31
N PRO A 178 -2.92 -2.85 -21.77
CA PRO A 178 -3.89 -2.55 -20.72
C PRO A 178 -3.19 -2.22 -19.41
N ASP A 179 -3.92 -1.60 -18.47
CA ASP A 179 -3.52 -1.50 -17.08
C ASP A 179 -3.28 -2.91 -16.52
N ARG A 180 -2.20 -3.05 -15.76
CA ARG A 180 -1.89 -4.28 -15.01
C ARG A 180 -1.38 -3.91 -13.64
N GLN A 181 -2.01 -4.42 -12.62
CA GLN A 181 -1.63 -4.20 -11.24
C GLN A 181 -1.92 -5.49 -10.47
N GLU A 182 -0.87 -6.20 -10.13
CA GLU A 182 -1.01 -7.51 -9.51
C GLU A 182 0.14 -7.82 -8.55
N VAL A 183 -0.18 -8.62 -7.55
CA VAL A 183 0.77 -9.26 -6.65
C VAL A 183 0.53 -10.77 -6.66
N THR A 184 1.58 -11.53 -6.84
CA THR A 184 1.55 -12.99 -6.77
C THR A 184 2.34 -13.47 -5.56
N ILE A 185 1.67 -14.08 -4.59
CA ILE A 185 2.27 -14.75 -3.43
C ILE A 185 2.52 -16.21 -3.84
N LYS A 186 3.78 -16.59 -3.92
CA LYS A 186 4.20 -17.93 -4.39
C LYS A 186 4.38 -18.87 -3.21
N GLY A 187 3.64 -19.97 -3.22
CA GLY A 187 3.80 -21.06 -2.26
C GLY A 187 4.13 -22.37 -2.95
N SER A 188 4.69 -23.34 -2.21
CA SER A 188 5.12 -24.64 -2.75
C SER A 188 3.95 -25.56 -3.11
N LYS A 189 2.77 -25.36 -2.53
CA LYS A 189 1.54 -26.11 -2.82
C LYS A 189 0.57 -25.32 -3.69
N THR A 190 0.32 -24.07 -3.31
CA THR A 190 -0.56 -23.16 -4.05
C THR A 190 0.01 -21.75 -4.05
N SER A 191 -0.19 -21.04 -5.14
CA SER A 191 0.11 -19.62 -5.26
C SER A 191 -1.19 -18.82 -5.33
N ARG A 192 -1.16 -17.59 -4.81
CA ARG A 192 -2.30 -16.66 -4.86
C ARG A 192 -1.89 -15.43 -5.65
N ARG A 193 -2.79 -14.96 -6.50
CA ARG A 193 -2.62 -13.70 -7.24
C ARG A 193 -3.77 -12.78 -6.92
N ILE A 194 -3.46 -11.57 -6.49
CA ILE A 194 -4.43 -10.50 -6.32
C ILE A 194 -4.20 -9.49 -7.43
N SER A 195 -5.20 -9.33 -8.31
CA SER A 195 -5.21 -8.36 -9.39
C SER A 195 -6.27 -7.30 -9.11
N GLU A 196 -6.12 -6.11 -9.72
CA GLU A 196 -7.06 -4.99 -9.56
C GLU A 196 -7.40 -4.67 -8.08
N PHE A 197 -6.45 -4.98 -7.17
CA PHE A 197 -6.56 -4.85 -5.71
C PHE A 197 -7.56 -5.79 -5.01
N VAL A 198 -8.49 -6.41 -5.74
CA VAL A 198 -9.61 -7.17 -5.17
C VAL A 198 -9.82 -8.56 -5.78
N ILE A 199 -9.35 -8.78 -7.00
CA ILE A 199 -9.55 -10.06 -7.71
C ILE A 199 -8.54 -11.07 -7.19
N ASP A 200 -9.03 -12.03 -6.41
CA ASP A 200 -8.22 -13.07 -5.81
C ASP A 200 -8.34 -14.39 -6.57
N THR A 201 -7.24 -14.85 -7.12
CA THR A 201 -7.13 -16.09 -7.88
C THR A 201 -6.07 -17.00 -7.27
N MET A 202 -6.16 -18.31 -7.54
CA MET A 202 -5.21 -19.31 -7.06
C MET A 202 -4.76 -20.26 -8.18
N SER A 203 -3.58 -20.81 -8.01
CA SER A 203 -3.02 -21.86 -8.86
C SER A 203 -2.35 -22.94 -8.02
N SER A 204 -2.50 -24.20 -8.42
CA SER A 204 -1.75 -25.34 -7.88
C SER A 204 -0.82 -25.93 -8.94
N GLY A 205 -0.25 -25.05 -9.80
CA GLY A 205 0.67 -25.43 -10.89
C GLY A 205 0.09 -25.28 -12.30
N GLY A 206 -1.21 -24.98 -12.42
CA GLY A 206 -1.88 -24.69 -13.69
C GLY A 206 -2.16 -23.18 -13.87
N GLN A 207 -3.22 -22.87 -14.59
CA GLN A 207 -3.72 -21.50 -14.73
C GLN A 207 -4.24 -20.97 -13.38
N PHE A 208 -4.23 -19.65 -13.23
CA PHE A 208 -4.87 -19.00 -12.09
C PHE A 208 -6.38 -18.97 -12.28
N GLU A 209 -7.10 -19.52 -11.32
CA GLU A 209 -8.56 -19.60 -11.30
C GLU A 209 -9.11 -18.80 -10.11
N PRO A 210 -10.38 -18.33 -10.15
CA PRO A 210 -11.00 -17.64 -9.02
C PRO A 210 -10.87 -18.45 -7.73
N SER A 211 -10.42 -17.82 -6.65
CA SER A 211 -10.20 -18.51 -5.37
C SER A 211 -11.48 -18.77 -4.59
N SER A 212 -12.57 -18.09 -4.92
CA SER A 212 -13.93 -18.32 -4.43
C SER A 212 -14.96 -18.08 -5.52
N SER A 213 -16.12 -18.72 -5.39
CA SER A 213 -17.26 -18.53 -6.28
C SER A 213 -18.08 -17.27 -5.98
N ASP A 214 -17.69 -16.48 -4.99
CA ASP A 214 -18.42 -15.27 -4.60
C ASP A 214 -17.85 -14.03 -5.32
N PRO A 215 -18.56 -13.50 -6.34
CA PRO A 215 -18.11 -12.35 -7.11
C PRO A 215 -18.29 -11.00 -6.37
N THR A 216 -18.73 -11.01 -5.11
CA THR A 216 -19.18 -9.83 -4.39
C THR A 216 -18.06 -9.02 -3.73
N ASP A 217 -16.78 -9.35 -3.92
CA ASP A 217 -15.67 -8.51 -3.45
C ASP A 217 -15.47 -7.32 -4.39
N THR A 218 -16.38 -6.38 -4.31
CA THR A 218 -16.31 -5.14 -5.05
C THR A 218 -15.59 -4.08 -4.23
N ARG A 219 -15.13 -3.01 -4.89
CA ARG A 219 -14.57 -1.83 -4.23
C ARG A 219 -15.52 -1.27 -3.15
N ALA A 220 -16.84 -1.36 -3.36
CA ALA A 220 -17.85 -0.91 -2.41
C ALA A 220 -17.86 -1.73 -1.11
N THR A 221 -17.78 -3.06 -1.21
CA THR A 221 -17.69 -3.95 -0.04
C THR A 221 -16.40 -3.73 0.75
N GLY A 222 -15.28 -3.49 0.06
CA GLY A 222 -14.01 -3.15 0.70
C GLY A 222 -14.08 -1.82 1.46
N LEU A 223 -14.71 -0.80 0.88
CA LEU A 223 -14.91 0.48 1.56
C LEU A 223 -15.84 0.34 2.77
N GLN A 224 -16.93 -0.40 2.65
CA GLN A 224 -17.82 -0.68 3.79
C GLN A 224 -17.05 -1.34 4.94
N ALA A 225 -16.26 -2.38 4.65
CA ALA A 225 -15.44 -3.06 5.65
C ALA A 225 -14.42 -2.12 6.32
N GLN A 226 -13.85 -1.17 5.58
CA GLN A 226 -12.98 -0.13 6.16
C GLN A 226 -13.73 0.81 7.12
N LEU A 227 -14.95 1.23 6.75
CA LEU A 227 -15.76 2.09 7.60
C LEU A 227 -16.18 1.35 8.88
N ASP A 228 -16.54 0.08 8.80
CA ASP A 228 -16.84 -0.75 9.96
C ASP A 228 -15.63 -0.88 10.88
N ASP A 229 -14.44 -1.15 10.32
CA ASP A 229 -13.19 -1.21 11.08
C ASP A 229 -12.79 0.15 11.67
N LEU A 230 -13.14 1.26 11.02
CA LEU A 230 -12.92 2.60 11.55
C LEU A 230 -13.78 2.85 12.81
N VAL A 231 -15.01 2.40 12.82
CA VAL A 231 -15.87 2.42 14.02
C VAL A 231 -15.28 1.58 15.14
N LEU A 232 -14.71 0.40 14.82
CA LEU A 232 -14.02 -0.43 15.81
C LEU A 232 -12.79 0.30 16.38
N LEU A 233 -11.97 0.92 15.53
CA LEU A 233 -10.81 1.71 15.95
C LEU A 233 -11.21 2.83 16.93
N MET A 234 -12.24 3.60 16.58
CA MET A 234 -12.73 4.71 17.42
C MET A 234 -13.25 4.26 18.77
N ASN A 235 -13.72 3.01 18.88
CA ASN A 235 -14.17 2.38 20.13
C ASN A 235 -13.06 1.59 20.86
N GLY A 236 -11.80 1.73 20.45
CA GLY A 236 -10.66 1.01 21.05
C GLY A 236 -10.71 -0.50 20.86
N LYS A 237 -11.44 -1.00 19.87
CA LYS A 237 -11.59 -2.44 19.58
C LYS A 237 -10.58 -2.90 18.52
N PRO A 238 -10.21 -4.20 18.52
CA PRO A 238 -9.39 -4.78 17.47
C PRO A 238 -10.01 -4.54 16.09
N ASN A 239 -9.20 -4.11 15.14
CA ASN A 239 -9.60 -3.79 13.77
C ASN A 239 -8.46 -4.16 12.79
N ARG A 240 -8.73 -4.12 11.48
CA ARG A 240 -7.78 -4.51 10.44
C ARG A 240 -7.13 -3.31 9.75
N LEU A 241 -7.49 -2.09 10.07
CA LEU A 241 -6.94 -0.90 9.42
C LEU A 241 -5.42 -0.87 9.51
N ALA A 242 -4.79 -0.22 8.55
CA ALA A 242 -3.34 -0.03 8.60
C ALA A 242 -2.98 0.98 9.69
N THR A 243 -2.09 0.58 10.57
CA THR A 243 -1.53 1.47 11.60
C THR A 243 -0.62 2.52 10.96
N ILE A 244 -0.42 3.63 11.66
CA ILE A 244 0.52 4.66 11.22
C ILE A 244 1.97 4.14 11.19
N GLN A 245 2.31 3.16 12.03
CA GLN A 245 3.62 2.50 12.04
C GLN A 245 3.84 1.62 10.80
N GLU A 246 2.82 0.85 10.38
CA GLU A 246 2.87 0.08 9.13
C GLU A 246 3.01 1.00 7.93
N ALA A 247 2.25 2.08 7.89
CA ALA A 247 2.32 3.07 6.82
C ALA A 247 3.70 3.75 6.74
N LEU A 248 4.33 4.03 7.88
CA LEU A 248 5.70 4.56 7.91
C LEU A 248 6.71 3.56 7.34
N ARG A 249 6.61 2.27 7.68
CA ARG A 249 7.50 1.24 7.11
C ARG A 249 7.37 1.18 5.60
N VAL A 250 6.13 1.13 5.09
CA VAL A 250 5.87 1.15 3.65
C VAL A 250 6.46 2.40 2.99
N GLN A 251 6.31 3.56 3.61
CA GLN A 251 6.89 4.81 3.07
C GLN A 251 8.41 4.75 3.02
N ILE A 252 9.08 4.22 4.05
CA ILE A 252 10.54 4.06 4.05
C ILE A 252 11.00 3.20 2.88
N LEU A 253 10.29 2.09 2.61
CA LEU A 253 10.59 1.23 1.47
C LEU A 253 10.40 1.97 0.14
N ILE A 254 9.31 2.70 -0.02
CA ILE A 254 8.99 3.47 -1.22
C ILE A 254 10.07 4.51 -1.50
N GLU A 255 10.41 5.34 -0.51
CA GLU A 255 11.40 6.41 -0.71
C GLU A 255 12.82 5.82 -0.95
N GLY A 256 13.13 4.67 -0.33
CA GLY A 256 14.33 3.90 -0.64
C GLY A 256 14.35 3.41 -2.09
N ILE A 257 13.24 2.87 -2.59
CA ILE A 257 13.08 2.44 -3.99
C ILE A 257 13.27 3.62 -4.95
N LEU A 258 12.58 4.74 -4.68
CA LEU A 258 12.61 5.93 -5.53
C LEU A 258 13.98 6.65 -5.51
N SER A 259 14.78 6.48 -4.45
CA SER A 259 16.14 7.00 -4.39
C SER A 259 17.17 6.17 -5.14
N GLY A 260 16.79 4.97 -5.62
CA GLY A 260 17.72 4.07 -6.31
C GLY A 260 18.76 3.45 -5.36
N GLN A 261 18.37 3.16 -4.13
CA GLN A 261 19.29 2.59 -3.13
C GLN A 261 19.81 1.22 -3.61
N ARG A 262 21.13 1.06 -3.57
CA ARG A 262 21.81 -0.24 -3.77
C ARG A 262 22.33 -0.72 -2.43
N ALA A 263 22.17 -2.01 -2.15
CA ALA A 263 22.88 -2.64 -1.04
C ALA A 263 24.37 -2.60 -1.36
N ASN A 264 25.15 -2.09 -0.43
CA ASN A 264 26.63 -2.12 -0.49
C ASN A 264 27.16 -3.56 -0.29
#